data_058d7d1f44d9b40f7fa8294c82e356f8
#
_entry.id   058d7d1f44d9b40f7fa8294c82e356f8
#
_cell.length_a   1.000
_cell.length_b   1.000
_cell.length_c   1.000
_cell.angle_alpha   90.00
_cell.angle_beta   90.00
_cell.angle_gamma   90.00
#
_symmetry.space_group_name_H-M   'P 1'
#
loop_
_entity.id
_entity.type
_entity.pdbx_description
1 polymer ?
#
loop_
_entity_poly.entity_id
_entity_poly.type
_entity_poly.pdbx_seq_one_letter_code
_entity_poly.pdbx_strand_id
1 'polypeptide(L)'
;DNGIGMSRDEVIRQLGTIARSGTADFLKTLSGDQKQDVSLIGQFGVGFYSSFIVADRVTVVTRRAGLAADQGVRWESEGAGEFTLEMIDKPARGTEITLHLKEGQDDLLSGWKLREIIRRYSDHIVQPIVMKKEEWQDGEQVTTGEDETVNQASALWARPKSEISDEQ
;
A
#
# COMPACT_ATOMS: atom_id res chain seq x y z
N ASP A 1 3.54 -5.26 1.21
CA ASP A 1 4.05 -4.92 2.53
C ASP A 1 4.23 -6.17 3.41
N ASN A 2 5.01 -6.04 4.46
CA ASN A 2 5.25 -7.06 5.48
C ASN A 2 4.54 -6.73 6.82
N GLY A 3 3.46 -5.97 6.76
CA GLY A 3 2.67 -5.53 7.90
C GLY A 3 1.96 -6.68 8.63
N ILE A 4 0.98 -6.32 9.45
CA ILE A 4 0.23 -7.29 10.25
C ILE A 4 -0.62 -8.24 9.39
N GLY A 5 -0.99 -7.82 8.18
CA GLY A 5 -1.91 -8.55 7.31
C GLY A 5 -3.33 -8.63 7.87
N MET A 6 -4.17 -9.40 7.20
CA MET A 6 -5.58 -9.60 7.56
C MET A 6 -5.94 -11.08 7.57
N SER A 7 -6.82 -11.47 8.51
CA SER A 7 -7.51 -12.76 8.50
C SER A 7 -8.70 -12.71 7.53
N ARG A 8 -9.30 -13.87 7.24
CA ARG A 8 -10.50 -13.96 6.39
C ARG A 8 -11.63 -13.05 6.86
N ASP A 9 -11.93 -13.06 8.14
CA ASP A 9 -13.04 -12.26 8.69
C ASP A 9 -12.73 -10.76 8.66
N GLU A 10 -11.45 -10.38 8.81
CA GLU A 10 -11.02 -8.99 8.66
C GLU A 10 -11.12 -8.53 7.21
N VAL A 11 -10.75 -9.34 6.23
CA VAL A 11 -10.93 -9.05 4.80
C VAL A 11 -12.40 -8.79 4.48
N ILE A 12 -13.31 -9.67 4.91
CA ILE A 12 -14.75 -9.49 4.70
C ILE A 12 -15.25 -8.18 5.31
N ARG A 13 -14.82 -7.87 6.54
CA ARG A 13 -15.27 -6.65 7.23
C ARG A 13 -14.69 -5.36 6.67
N GLN A 14 -13.42 -5.39 6.26
CA GLN A 14 -12.67 -4.18 5.89
C GLN A 14 -12.71 -3.90 4.38
N LEU A 15 -12.67 -4.95 3.55
CA LEU A 15 -12.72 -4.82 2.09
C LEU A 15 -14.11 -5.13 1.50
N GLY A 16 -14.96 -5.83 2.24
CA GLY A 16 -16.35 -6.09 1.84
C GLY A 16 -17.33 -4.97 2.18
N THR A 17 -16.88 -3.92 2.87
CA THR A 17 -17.74 -2.81 3.31
C THR A 17 -16.98 -1.49 3.17
N ILE A 18 -17.55 -0.53 2.45
CA ILE A 18 -16.97 0.82 2.27
C ILE A 18 -16.88 1.54 3.62
N ALA A 19 -15.86 2.37 3.79
CA ALA A 19 -15.61 3.19 4.98
C ALA A 19 -15.39 2.39 6.28
N ARG A 20 -14.80 1.21 6.19
CA ARG A 20 -14.28 0.44 7.33
C ARG A 20 -12.76 0.45 7.33
N SER A 21 -12.15 0.65 8.49
CA SER A 21 -10.70 0.75 8.62
C SER A 21 -10.20 -0.02 9.83
N GLY A 22 -9.26 -0.95 9.59
CA GLY A 22 -8.51 -1.63 10.65
C GLY A 22 -7.63 -0.68 11.45
N THR A 23 -7.17 0.43 10.84
CA THR A 23 -6.42 1.49 11.52
C THR A 23 -7.27 2.15 12.61
N ALA A 24 -8.55 2.45 12.33
CA ALA A 24 -9.45 3.02 13.32
C ALA A 24 -9.69 2.06 14.51
N ASP A 25 -9.80 0.77 14.26
CA ASP A 25 -9.95 -0.23 15.33
C ASP A 25 -8.65 -0.43 16.12
N PHE A 26 -7.50 -0.42 15.45
CA PHE A 26 -6.18 -0.46 16.11
C PHE A 26 -5.97 0.73 17.04
N LEU A 27 -6.29 1.94 16.60
CA LEU A 27 -6.18 3.16 17.41
C LEU A 27 -7.00 3.12 18.71
N LYS A 28 -8.14 2.42 18.71
CA LYS A 28 -8.94 2.22 19.94
C LYS A 28 -8.23 1.32 20.95
N THR A 29 -7.33 0.46 20.52
CA THR A 29 -6.57 -0.45 21.41
C THR A 29 -5.34 0.19 22.01
N LEU A 30 -4.89 1.34 21.50
CA LEU A 30 -3.75 2.08 22.02
C LEU A 30 -4.15 2.92 23.22
N SER A 31 -3.34 2.94 24.27
CA SER A 31 -3.53 3.73 25.47
C SER A 31 -2.39 4.74 25.67
N GLY A 32 -2.70 5.91 26.27
CA GLY A 32 -1.69 6.90 26.68
C GLY A 32 -0.90 7.53 25.53
N ASP A 33 0.40 7.74 25.74
CA ASP A 33 1.30 8.45 24.83
C ASP A 33 1.48 7.75 23.47
N GLN A 34 1.20 6.45 23.40
CA GLN A 34 1.28 5.69 22.15
C GLN A 34 0.35 6.18 21.04
N LYS A 35 -0.73 6.92 21.41
CA LYS A 35 -1.64 7.52 20.43
C LYS A 35 -1.04 8.71 19.68
N GLN A 36 -0.06 9.38 20.26
CA GLN A 36 0.53 10.59 19.69
C GLN A 36 1.53 10.29 18.56
N ASP A 37 2.16 9.11 18.60
CA ASP A 37 3.22 8.72 17.66
C ASP A 37 2.70 7.91 16.46
N VAL A 38 1.41 7.55 16.41
CA VAL A 38 0.86 6.75 15.32
C VAL A 38 0.38 7.64 14.18
N SER A 39 1.03 7.52 13.03
CA SER A 39 0.55 8.11 11.78
C SER A 39 -0.84 7.59 11.43
N LEU A 40 -1.79 8.53 11.26
CA LEU A 40 -3.22 8.24 11.10
C LEU A 40 -3.63 7.96 9.64
N ILE A 41 -2.73 7.36 8.84
CA ILE A 41 -3.04 6.99 7.45
C ILE A 41 -4.07 5.86 7.44
N GLY A 42 -5.09 5.99 6.62
CA GLY A 42 -6.10 4.95 6.38
C GLY A 42 -7.24 4.88 7.40
N GLN A 43 -7.39 5.84 8.33
CA GLN A 43 -8.45 5.80 9.38
C GLN A 43 -9.87 5.74 8.81
N PHE A 44 -10.13 6.30 7.65
CA PHE A 44 -11.48 6.38 7.08
C PHE A 44 -11.85 5.17 6.21
N GLY A 45 -10.88 4.31 5.85
CA GLY A 45 -11.12 3.11 5.04
C GLY A 45 -11.66 3.39 3.64
N VAL A 46 -11.39 4.55 3.06
CA VAL A 46 -11.89 4.94 1.73
C VAL A 46 -10.78 4.97 0.66
N GLY A 47 -9.52 5.15 1.05
CA GLY A 47 -8.40 5.30 0.12
C GLY A 47 -8.20 4.07 -0.78
N PHE A 48 -8.44 2.87 -0.26
CA PHE A 48 -8.32 1.62 -1.02
C PHE A 48 -9.20 1.61 -2.28
N TYR A 49 -10.42 2.13 -2.19
CA TYR A 49 -11.36 2.13 -3.31
C TYR A 49 -10.97 3.06 -4.45
N SER A 50 -10.06 4.01 -4.22
CA SER A 50 -9.50 4.85 -5.29
C SER A 50 -8.71 4.03 -6.32
N SER A 51 -8.26 2.82 -5.99
CA SER A 51 -7.62 1.90 -6.92
C SER A 51 -8.50 1.57 -8.14
N PHE A 52 -9.83 1.55 -7.98
CA PHE A 52 -10.78 1.32 -9.09
C PHE A 52 -10.90 2.51 -10.06
N ILE A 53 -10.28 3.65 -9.77
CA ILE A 53 -10.17 4.75 -10.74
C ILE A 53 -9.27 4.31 -11.90
N VAL A 54 -8.17 3.60 -11.60
CA VAL A 54 -7.15 3.20 -12.57
C VAL A 54 -7.17 1.70 -12.92
N ALA A 55 -7.83 0.88 -12.09
CA ALA A 55 -7.94 -0.57 -12.28
C ALA A 55 -9.37 -1.00 -12.54
N ASP A 56 -9.58 -1.96 -13.43
CA ASP A 56 -10.85 -2.64 -13.65
C ASP A 56 -11.04 -3.84 -12.72
N ARG A 57 -9.93 -4.37 -12.17
CA ARG A 57 -9.93 -5.45 -11.18
C ARG A 57 -8.81 -5.24 -10.18
N VAL A 58 -9.09 -5.53 -8.92
CA VAL A 58 -8.13 -5.48 -7.81
C VAL A 58 -8.07 -6.82 -7.12
N THR A 59 -6.87 -7.37 -6.99
CA THR A 59 -6.60 -8.61 -6.24
C THR A 59 -5.81 -8.26 -4.98
N VAL A 60 -6.26 -8.74 -3.82
CA VAL A 60 -5.57 -8.60 -2.53
C VAL A 60 -5.23 -9.99 -2.01
N VAL A 61 -3.94 -10.22 -1.76
CA VAL A 61 -3.44 -11.45 -1.14
C VAL A 61 -2.85 -11.09 0.21
N THR A 62 -3.42 -11.63 1.29
CA THR A 62 -3.04 -11.22 2.64
C THR A 62 -3.03 -12.40 3.61
N ARG A 63 -2.18 -12.34 4.63
CA ARG A 63 -2.21 -13.26 5.78
C ARG A 63 -1.86 -12.50 7.05
N ARG A 64 -2.71 -12.65 8.06
CA ARG A 64 -2.48 -12.03 9.36
C ARG A 64 -1.30 -12.67 10.08
N ALA A 65 -0.52 -11.85 10.75
CA ALA A 65 0.55 -12.31 11.64
C ALA A 65 0.00 -13.26 12.72
N GLY A 66 0.72 -14.34 12.97
CA GLY A 66 0.32 -15.37 13.93
C GLY A 66 -0.60 -16.48 13.39
N LEU A 67 -1.13 -16.32 12.17
CA LEU A 67 -1.88 -17.41 11.51
C LEU A 67 -0.94 -18.36 10.76
N ALA A 68 -1.36 -19.61 10.57
CA ALA A 68 -0.65 -20.61 9.78
C ALA A 68 -0.59 -20.23 8.28
N ALA A 69 0.34 -20.81 7.54
CA ALA A 69 0.56 -20.47 6.12
C ALA A 69 -0.65 -20.74 5.23
N ASP A 70 -1.41 -21.79 5.51
CA ASP A 70 -2.64 -22.21 4.82
C ASP A 70 -3.85 -21.30 5.12
N GLN A 71 -3.69 -20.30 5.99
CA GLN A 71 -4.71 -19.30 6.34
C GLN A 71 -4.49 -17.95 5.62
N GLY A 72 -3.77 -17.96 4.52
CA GLY A 72 -3.74 -16.86 3.58
C GLY A 72 -5.10 -16.67 2.89
N VAL A 73 -5.38 -15.44 2.49
CA VAL A 73 -6.65 -15.06 1.85
C VAL A 73 -6.36 -14.32 0.56
N ARG A 74 -7.01 -14.74 -0.51
CA ARG A 74 -7.12 -13.99 -1.76
C ARG A 74 -8.51 -13.41 -1.86
N TRP A 75 -8.57 -12.11 -1.98
CA TRP A 75 -9.79 -11.33 -2.26
C TRP A 75 -9.65 -10.70 -3.65
N GLU A 76 -10.72 -10.69 -4.42
CA GLU A 76 -10.72 -10.08 -5.74
C GLU A 76 -12.07 -9.43 -6.02
N SER A 77 -12.05 -8.24 -6.64
CA SER A 77 -13.25 -7.50 -7.04
C SER A 77 -13.01 -6.67 -8.30
N GLU A 78 -14.08 -6.47 -9.06
CA GLU A 78 -14.14 -5.56 -10.21
C GLU A 78 -14.80 -4.21 -9.84
N GLY A 79 -15.05 -3.96 -8.56
CA GLY A 79 -15.64 -2.71 -8.09
C GLY A 79 -17.15 -2.58 -8.31
N ALA A 80 -17.82 -3.63 -8.77
CA ALA A 80 -19.27 -3.64 -9.06
C ALA A 80 -20.14 -3.98 -7.83
N GLY A 81 -19.55 -3.99 -6.62
CA GLY A 81 -20.26 -4.32 -5.39
C GLY A 81 -20.16 -5.79 -4.99
N GLU A 82 -19.54 -6.62 -5.80
CA GLU A 82 -19.28 -8.03 -5.53
C GLU A 82 -17.77 -8.29 -5.38
N PHE A 83 -17.43 -9.35 -4.65
CA PHE A 83 -16.06 -9.83 -4.53
C PHE A 83 -16.03 -11.34 -4.37
N THR A 84 -14.93 -11.95 -4.77
CA THR A 84 -14.62 -13.35 -4.49
C THR A 84 -13.62 -13.46 -3.34
N LEU A 85 -13.64 -14.57 -2.62
CA LEU A 85 -12.73 -14.82 -1.52
C LEU A 85 -12.32 -16.30 -1.52
N GLU A 86 -11.02 -16.53 -1.52
CA GLU A 86 -10.41 -17.87 -1.55
C GLU A 86 -9.38 -18.00 -0.43
N MET A 87 -9.32 -19.15 0.21
CA MET A 87 -8.23 -19.49 1.13
C MET A 87 -7.05 -20.03 0.32
N ILE A 88 -5.86 -19.52 0.59
CA ILE A 88 -4.64 -19.86 -0.13
C ILE A 88 -3.47 -20.08 0.82
N ASP A 89 -2.44 -20.75 0.33
CA ASP A 89 -1.16 -20.79 1.01
C ASP A 89 -0.39 -19.48 0.79
N LYS A 90 -0.05 -18.78 1.88
CA LYS A 90 0.80 -17.59 1.88
C LYS A 90 1.85 -17.70 3.00
N PRO A 91 3.08 -18.10 2.68
CA PRO A 91 4.14 -18.36 3.68
C PRO A 91 4.48 -17.14 4.53
N ALA A 92 4.54 -15.95 3.93
CA ALA A 92 4.84 -14.71 4.64
C ALA A 92 3.56 -13.97 5.09
N ARG A 93 3.61 -13.31 6.25
CA ARG A 93 2.58 -12.34 6.66
C ARG A 93 2.63 -11.08 5.78
N GLY A 94 1.62 -10.26 5.89
CA GLY A 94 1.53 -8.97 5.19
C GLY A 94 0.49 -8.98 4.09
N THR A 95 0.51 -7.96 3.25
CA THR A 95 -0.49 -7.74 2.22
C THR A 95 0.17 -7.42 0.89
N GLU A 96 -0.32 -8.04 -0.16
CA GLU A 96 0.03 -7.78 -1.56
C GLU A 96 -1.24 -7.32 -2.28
N ILE A 97 -1.15 -6.24 -3.02
CA ILE A 97 -2.27 -5.68 -3.79
C ILE A 97 -1.83 -5.60 -5.25
N THR A 98 -2.57 -6.28 -6.13
CA THR A 98 -2.36 -6.24 -7.57
C THR A 98 -3.49 -5.45 -8.22
N LEU A 99 -3.13 -4.37 -8.92
CA LEU A 99 -4.05 -3.58 -9.73
C LEU A 99 -3.97 -4.06 -11.18
N HIS A 100 -5.07 -4.58 -11.71
CA HIS A 100 -5.22 -4.88 -13.13
C HIS A 100 -5.68 -3.59 -13.81
N LEU A 101 -4.74 -2.92 -14.47
CA LEU A 101 -4.95 -1.57 -14.98
C LEU A 101 -5.97 -1.57 -16.11
N LYS A 102 -6.78 -0.51 -16.16
CA LYS A 102 -7.66 -0.20 -17.27
C LYS A 102 -6.87 0.12 -18.53
N GLU A 103 -7.47 -0.06 -19.67
CA GLU A 103 -6.94 0.39 -20.95
C GLU A 103 -6.57 1.88 -20.89
N GLY A 104 -5.39 2.22 -21.38
CA GLY A 104 -4.87 3.59 -21.38
C GLY A 104 -4.23 4.05 -20.06
N GLN A 105 -4.06 3.17 -19.08
CA GLN A 105 -3.35 3.45 -17.83
C GLN A 105 -1.91 2.88 -17.79
N ASP A 106 -1.36 2.50 -18.93
CA ASP A 106 -0.05 1.85 -19.05
C ASP A 106 1.11 2.70 -18.51
N ASP A 107 0.97 4.03 -18.48
CA ASP A 107 1.94 4.95 -17.88
C ASP A 107 2.25 4.59 -16.41
N LEU A 108 1.30 3.98 -15.71
CA LEU A 108 1.49 3.54 -14.33
C LEU A 108 2.35 2.27 -14.20
N LEU A 109 2.72 1.62 -15.30
CA LEU A 109 3.70 0.53 -15.32
C LEU A 109 5.14 1.08 -15.33
N SER A 110 5.32 2.38 -15.59
CA SER A 110 6.64 3.01 -15.60
C SER A 110 7.12 3.27 -14.17
N GLY A 111 8.27 2.67 -13.81
CA GLY A 111 8.90 2.91 -12.50
C GLY A 111 9.27 4.38 -12.30
N TRP A 112 9.69 5.08 -13.38
CA TRP A 112 9.96 6.52 -13.33
C TRP A 112 8.70 7.32 -12.96
N LYS A 113 7.57 7.02 -13.60
CA LYS A 113 6.29 7.68 -13.34
C LYS A 113 5.81 7.44 -11.91
N LEU A 114 5.95 6.22 -11.42
CA LEU A 114 5.60 5.89 -10.03
C LEU A 114 6.47 6.66 -9.03
N ARG A 115 7.78 6.78 -9.27
CA ARG A 115 8.69 7.56 -8.42
C ARG A 115 8.31 9.05 -8.40
N GLU A 116 7.96 9.63 -9.55
CA GLU A 116 7.47 11.01 -9.62
C GLU A 116 6.22 11.21 -8.75
N ILE A 117 5.23 10.32 -8.88
CA ILE A 117 3.99 10.36 -8.10
C ILE A 117 4.29 10.22 -6.60
N ILE A 118 5.12 9.24 -6.21
CA ILE A 118 5.48 9.01 -4.81
C ILE A 118 6.15 10.24 -4.21
N ARG A 119 7.16 10.81 -4.88
CA ARG A 119 7.88 12.00 -4.42
C ARG A 119 6.95 13.20 -4.30
N ARG A 120 6.04 13.38 -5.22
CA ARG A 120 5.11 14.52 -5.22
C ARG A 120 4.05 14.44 -4.13
N TYR A 121 3.49 13.25 -3.87
CA TYR A 121 2.30 13.12 -3.03
C TYR A 121 2.52 12.32 -1.73
N SER A 122 3.59 11.57 -1.63
CA SER A 122 3.85 10.62 -0.55
C SER A 122 5.23 10.72 0.07
N ASP A 123 6.01 11.74 -0.28
CA ASP A 123 7.39 11.91 0.19
C ASP A 123 7.49 12.08 1.72
N HIS A 124 6.46 12.67 2.31
CA HIS A 124 6.34 12.92 3.76
C HIS A 124 5.86 11.71 4.58
N ILE A 125 5.47 10.62 3.94
CA ILE A 125 5.02 9.41 4.65
C ILE A 125 6.20 8.80 5.38
N VAL A 126 6.05 8.59 6.70
CA VAL A 126 7.13 8.08 7.58
C VAL A 126 7.55 6.64 7.20
N GLN A 127 6.62 5.84 6.69
CA GLN A 127 6.93 4.50 6.23
C GLN A 127 7.74 4.54 4.94
N PRO A 128 8.86 3.82 4.84
CA PRO A 128 9.64 3.75 3.62
C PRO A 128 8.83 3.08 2.49
N ILE A 129 8.75 3.77 1.35
CA ILE A 129 8.21 3.21 0.11
C ILE A 129 9.39 2.69 -0.69
N VAL A 130 9.45 1.37 -0.82
CA VAL A 130 10.56 0.66 -1.44
C VAL A 130 10.17 0.19 -2.83
N MET A 131 11.03 0.45 -3.81
CA MET A 131 10.90 -0.03 -5.19
C MET A 131 12.18 -0.75 -5.60
N LYS A 132 12.09 -1.60 -6.62
CA LYS A 132 13.29 -2.14 -7.25
C LYS A 132 14.03 -1.01 -7.97
N LYS A 133 15.34 -0.97 -7.77
CA LYS A 133 16.21 -0.02 -8.46
C LYS A 133 16.23 -0.34 -9.95
N GLU A 134 16.17 0.68 -10.78
CA GLU A 134 16.23 0.58 -12.22
C GLU A 134 17.49 1.29 -12.73
N GLU A 135 18.19 0.66 -13.67
CA GLU A 135 19.39 1.21 -14.31
C GLU A 135 19.27 1.14 -15.83
N TRP A 136 19.92 2.08 -16.51
CA TRP A 136 20.03 2.05 -17.96
C TRP A 136 21.15 1.13 -18.38
N GLN A 137 20.81 0.08 -19.12
CA GLN A 137 21.78 -0.84 -19.72
C GLN A 137 21.48 -0.94 -21.23
N ASP A 138 22.48 -0.62 -22.05
CA ASP A 138 22.38 -0.69 -23.53
C ASP A 138 21.22 0.09 -24.16
N GLY A 139 20.76 1.16 -23.50
CA GLY A 139 19.65 1.99 -23.97
C GLY A 139 18.27 1.53 -23.51
N GLU A 140 18.19 0.48 -22.71
CA GLU A 140 16.95 -0.01 -22.10
C GLU A 140 16.99 0.14 -20.57
N GLN A 141 15.83 0.35 -19.98
CA GLN A 141 15.67 0.43 -18.53
C GLN A 141 15.51 -0.97 -17.97
N VAL A 142 16.45 -1.41 -17.16
CA VAL A 142 16.49 -2.76 -16.56
C VAL A 142 16.31 -2.66 -15.06
N THR A 143 15.42 -3.47 -14.52
CA THR A 143 15.24 -3.60 -13.07
C THR A 143 16.39 -4.42 -12.49
N THR A 144 17.09 -3.86 -11.50
CA THR A 144 18.15 -4.57 -10.76
C THR A 144 17.55 -5.44 -9.65
N GLY A 145 18.38 -6.31 -9.07
CA GLY A 145 17.99 -7.09 -7.88
C GLY A 145 17.91 -6.28 -6.58
N GLU A 146 18.42 -5.05 -6.58
CA GLU A 146 18.51 -4.19 -5.39
C GLU A 146 17.21 -3.44 -5.13
N ASP A 147 16.96 -3.14 -3.85
CA ASP A 147 15.86 -2.30 -3.41
C ASP A 147 16.36 -0.87 -3.15
N GLU A 148 15.54 0.13 -3.46
CA GLU A 148 15.76 1.53 -3.09
C GLU A 148 14.54 2.11 -2.38
N THR A 149 14.76 2.99 -1.40
CA THR A 149 13.69 3.78 -0.79
C THR A 149 13.46 5.03 -1.63
N VAL A 150 12.22 5.22 -2.09
CA VAL A 150 11.87 6.26 -3.07
C VAL A 150 11.47 7.56 -2.39
N ASN A 151 10.79 7.50 -1.23
CA ASN A 151 10.38 8.65 -0.45
C ASN A 151 11.41 9.01 0.63
N GLN A 152 11.41 10.27 1.09
CA GLN A 152 12.34 10.71 2.14
C GLN A 152 11.94 10.22 3.54
N ALA A 153 10.72 9.68 3.70
CA ALA A 153 10.19 9.13 4.95
C ALA A 153 10.35 10.08 6.16
N SER A 154 10.27 11.39 5.93
CA SER A 154 10.40 12.41 6.97
C SER A 154 9.35 13.50 6.79
N ALA A 155 8.76 13.94 7.91
CA ALA A 155 7.79 15.01 7.89
C ALA A 155 8.42 16.34 7.46
N LEU A 156 7.78 17.09 6.58
CA LEU A 156 8.26 18.39 6.06
C LEU A 156 8.64 19.37 7.17
N TRP A 157 7.87 19.41 8.26
CA TRP A 157 8.14 20.28 9.41
C TRP A 157 9.34 19.84 10.29
N ALA A 158 9.79 18.62 10.14
CA ALA A 158 10.97 18.09 10.84
C ALA A 158 12.26 18.31 10.05
N ARG A 159 12.18 18.80 8.80
CA ARG A 159 13.35 19.05 7.93
C ARG A 159 13.96 20.43 8.21
N PRO A 160 15.28 20.55 8.14
CA PRO A 160 15.94 21.86 8.09
C PRO A 160 15.44 22.69 6.89
N LYS A 161 15.27 23.98 7.08
CA LYS A 161 14.83 24.90 5.98
C LYS A 161 15.70 24.83 4.72
N SER A 162 16.96 24.42 4.85
CA SER A 162 17.88 24.24 3.73
C SER A 162 17.56 23.07 2.80
N GLU A 163 16.69 22.14 3.26
CA GLU A 163 16.28 20.94 2.50
C GLU A 163 14.86 21.05 1.93
N ILE A 164 14.18 22.17 2.19
CA ILE A 164 12.82 22.42 1.69
C ILE A 164 12.96 23.38 0.50
N SER A 165 12.54 22.95 -0.69
CA SER A 165 12.44 23.82 -1.87
C SER A 165 11.16 24.65 -1.83
N ASP A 166 11.18 25.84 -2.44
CA ASP A 166 10.02 26.76 -2.49
C ASP A 166 8.80 26.17 -3.23
N GLU A 167 8.93 24.98 -3.83
CA GLU A 167 7.88 24.26 -4.55
C GLU A 167 7.24 23.11 -3.71
N GLN A 168 7.70 22.87 -2.49
CA GLN A 168 7.16 21.93 -1.52
C GLN A 168 6.41 22.65 -0.41
#